data_5ce193640009ca82ccd760e78d1cc6ef
#
_entry.id   5ce193640009ca82ccd760e78d1cc6ef
#
_cell.length_a   1.000
_cell.length_b   1.000
_cell.length_c   1.000
_cell.angle_alpha   90.00
_cell.angle_beta   90.00
_cell.angle_gamma   90.00
#
_symmetry.space_group_name_H-M   'P 1'
#
loop_
_entity.id
_entity.type
_entity.pdbx_description
1 polymer ?
#
loop_
_entity_poly.entity_id
_entity_poly.type
_entity_poly.pdbx_seq_one_letter_code
_entity_poly.pdbx_strand_id
1 'polypeptide(L)'
;MSSPIDQVTARCARAYHTGSLLLRGSPAAAGWLLGWLSAEFAPHVLTGHALSVVPSPLEKVASTLAVQRADTVLDTALLETFGKDYTKAVHHPLAPYTARRPNLAAVVEAMRHRRRYSATTTNISYGPGGRSHLLDIWRRPDLPEGGRAPVLIQVPGGGWSVNDKRGQAYPLMSRMTELGWICVAINYSRSPRSAWPAHIVDVKRAIAWVRENIAQYGGDPDFIAITGGSAGGHLCSLAALSSNDPQLQPGFEDADTSVQAAAPFYGVYDLTNVDNMHGLMMPLLEHVVMQRRLAEDPQLYRDASPMFRAHRDAPPFFVLHGENDAVIPSSQARTFAAALRAAGARTVSYAELPNAHHAFDTVATLRCQLAAEAVAAFLGITYGRHVSARKRSRRAVSSAS
;
A
#
# COMPACT_ATOMS: atom_id res chain seq x y z
N MET A 1 5.81 23.18 -39.99
CA MET A 1 6.43 21.90 -40.36
C MET A 1 7.23 21.41 -39.13
N SER A 2 6.93 20.26 -38.58
CA SER A 2 7.69 19.68 -37.45
C SER A 2 9.10 19.32 -37.92
N SER A 3 10.11 19.52 -37.07
CA SER A 3 11.49 19.19 -37.39
C SER A 3 11.67 17.69 -37.65
N PRO A 4 12.67 17.26 -38.43
CA PRO A 4 12.96 15.81 -38.59
C PRO A 4 13.22 15.11 -37.26
N ILE A 5 13.78 15.79 -36.27
CA ILE A 5 14.03 15.29 -34.91
C ILE A 5 12.71 15.01 -34.19
N ASP A 6 11.72 15.92 -34.32
CA ASP A 6 10.40 15.75 -33.70
C ASP A 6 9.65 14.55 -34.28
N GLN A 7 9.78 14.30 -35.60
CA GLN A 7 9.17 13.15 -36.26
C GLN A 7 9.79 11.82 -35.83
N VAL A 8 11.12 11.79 -35.67
CA VAL A 8 11.85 10.60 -35.18
C VAL A 8 11.46 10.32 -33.72
N THR A 9 11.46 11.35 -32.88
CA THR A 9 11.06 11.20 -31.46
C THR A 9 9.64 10.72 -31.33
N ALA A 10 8.70 11.25 -32.10
CA ALA A 10 7.31 10.81 -32.09
C ALA A 10 7.13 9.37 -32.61
N ARG A 11 7.94 8.93 -33.61
CA ARG A 11 7.95 7.53 -34.10
C ARG A 11 8.53 6.58 -33.07
N CYS A 12 9.65 6.95 -32.41
CA CYS A 12 10.24 6.15 -31.34
C CYS A 12 9.30 6.02 -30.15
N ALA A 13 8.63 7.09 -29.72
CA ALA A 13 7.66 7.07 -28.66
C ALA A 13 6.44 6.18 -28.99
N ARG A 14 5.94 6.24 -30.23
CA ARG A 14 4.84 5.36 -30.69
C ARG A 14 5.28 3.89 -30.77
N ALA A 15 6.45 3.60 -31.32
CA ALA A 15 6.99 2.25 -31.39
C ALA A 15 7.23 1.68 -29.98
N TYR A 16 7.76 2.48 -29.08
CA TYR A 16 7.94 2.14 -27.67
C TYR A 16 6.59 1.83 -26.99
N HIS A 17 5.61 2.72 -27.16
CA HIS A 17 4.29 2.56 -26.56
C HIS A 17 3.56 1.31 -27.11
N THR A 18 3.58 1.10 -28.44
CA THR A 18 2.99 -0.09 -29.07
C THR A 18 3.73 -1.35 -28.65
N GLY A 19 5.07 -1.33 -28.65
CA GLY A 19 5.88 -2.46 -28.20
C GLY A 19 5.64 -2.83 -26.74
N SER A 20 5.52 -1.84 -25.86
CA SER A 20 5.26 -2.05 -24.44
C SER A 20 3.85 -2.56 -24.16
N LEU A 21 2.86 -2.20 -24.99
CA LEU A 21 1.50 -2.77 -24.92
C LEU A 21 1.51 -4.26 -25.26
N LEU A 22 2.31 -4.68 -26.24
CA LEU A 22 2.45 -6.08 -26.62
C LEU A 22 3.20 -6.91 -25.58
N LEU A 23 4.05 -6.26 -24.75
CA LEU A 23 4.81 -6.91 -23.69
C LEU A 23 4.06 -6.93 -22.33
N ARG A 24 2.84 -6.41 -22.27
CA ARG A 24 2.00 -6.45 -21.07
C ARG A 24 1.73 -7.91 -20.69
N GLY A 25 1.89 -8.20 -19.40
CA GLY A 25 1.70 -9.56 -18.88
C GLY A 25 2.88 -10.50 -19.17
N SER A 26 3.97 -10.03 -19.82
CA SER A 26 5.17 -10.84 -19.98
C SER A 26 5.85 -11.07 -18.63
N PRO A 27 6.18 -12.33 -18.27
CA PRO A 27 6.91 -12.64 -17.05
C PRO A 27 8.38 -12.22 -17.08
N ALA A 28 8.91 -11.82 -18.24
CA ALA A 28 10.27 -11.35 -18.37
C ALA A 28 10.42 -9.97 -17.71
N ALA A 29 11.46 -9.78 -16.89
CA ALA A 29 11.72 -8.52 -16.18
C ALA A 29 11.76 -7.30 -17.10
N ALA A 30 12.29 -7.44 -18.32
CA ALA A 30 12.30 -6.37 -19.33
C ALA A 30 10.88 -6.04 -19.82
N GLY A 31 10.03 -7.05 -20.06
CA GLY A 31 8.65 -6.87 -20.46
C GLY A 31 7.81 -6.21 -19.37
N TRP A 32 8.02 -6.62 -18.12
CA TRP A 32 7.40 -5.98 -16.97
C TRP A 32 7.79 -4.50 -16.86
N LEU A 33 9.09 -4.18 -16.91
CA LEU A 33 9.58 -2.80 -16.79
C LEU A 33 9.04 -1.89 -17.90
N LEU A 34 9.07 -2.35 -19.15
CA LEU A 34 8.53 -1.61 -20.29
C LEU A 34 7.02 -1.44 -20.20
N GLY A 35 6.30 -2.50 -19.82
CA GLY A 35 4.86 -2.47 -19.59
C GLY A 35 4.48 -1.50 -18.47
N TRP A 36 5.20 -1.54 -17.34
CA TRP A 36 5.01 -0.65 -16.21
C TRP A 36 5.27 0.82 -16.60
N LEU A 37 6.41 1.12 -17.24
CA LEU A 37 6.72 2.46 -17.70
C LEU A 37 5.65 3.00 -18.65
N SER A 38 5.19 2.20 -19.60
CA SER A 38 4.14 2.66 -20.53
C SER A 38 2.79 2.88 -19.86
N ALA A 39 2.41 2.04 -18.90
CA ALA A 39 1.13 2.13 -18.21
C ALA A 39 1.08 3.30 -17.22
N GLU A 40 2.17 3.51 -16.48
CA GLU A 40 2.19 4.53 -15.41
C GLU A 40 2.62 5.92 -15.92
N PHE A 41 3.52 5.99 -16.88
CA PHE A 41 4.04 7.26 -17.38
C PHE A 41 3.44 7.73 -18.70
N ALA A 42 2.60 6.94 -19.39
CA ALA A 42 1.98 7.38 -20.63
C ALA A 42 1.31 8.76 -20.53
N PRO A 43 0.52 9.11 -19.50
CA PRO A 43 -0.04 10.44 -19.35
C PRO A 43 1.00 11.55 -19.19
N HIS A 44 2.12 11.25 -18.50
CA HIS A 44 3.22 12.21 -18.27
C HIS A 44 4.06 12.42 -19.53
N VAL A 45 4.32 11.35 -20.27
CA VAL A 45 5.01 11.38 -21.56
C VAL A 45 4.20 12.20 -22.56
N LEU A 46 2.88 12.03 -22.60
CA LEU A 46 1.99 12.81 -23.47
C LEU A 46 1.98 14.30 -23.11
N THR A 47 2.07 14.65 -21.82
CA THR A 47 2.19 16.05 -21.39
C THR A 47 3.56 16.62 -21.78
N GLY A 48 4.65 15.85 -21.64
CA GLY A 48 5.97 16.22 -22.12
C GLY A 48 6.01 16.41 -23.65
N HIS A 49 5.33 15.54 -24.41
CA HIS A 49 5.16 15.69 -25.87
C HIS A 49 4.29 16.89 -26.24
N ALA A 50 3.34 17.31 -25.42
CA ALA A 50 2.54 18.51 -25.65
C ALA A 50 3.38 19.80 -25.58
N LEU A 51 4.55 19.76 -24.94
CA LEU A 51 5.53 20.85 -24.92
C LEU A 51 6.52 20.79 -26.09
N SER A 52 6.68 19.67 -26.78
CA SER A 52 7.66 19.46 -27.85
C SER A 52 7.08 18.98 -29.19
N VAL A 53 6.03 18.16 -29.18
CA VAL A 53 5.35 17.59 -30.37
C VAL A 53 3.87 17.39 -30.04
N VAL A 54 2.97 17.76 -30.93
CA VAL A 54 1.52 17.57 -30.74
C VAL A 54 1.22 16.05 -30.68
N PRO A 55 0.80 15.49 -29.51
CA PRO A 55 0.43 14.08 -29.41
C PRO A 55 -0.78 13.79 -30.28
N SER A 56 -0.88 12.57 -30.84
CA SER A 56 -2.04 12.20 -31.63
C SER A 56 -3.31 12.27 -30.79
N PRO A 57 -4.46 12.66 -31.34
CA PRO A 57 -5.73 12.68 -30.61
C PRO A 57 -6.04 11.34 -29.92
N LEU A 58 -5.68 10.22 -30.55
CA LEU A 58 -5.89 8.87 -30.03
C LEU A 58 -5.06 8.60 -28.74
N GLU A 59 -3.82 9.07 -28.67
CA GLU A 59 -2.99 8.91 -27.47
C GLU A 59 -3.52 9.72 -26.28
N LYS A 60 -4.00 10.94 -26.54
CA LYS A 60 -4.66 11.77 -25.51
C LYS A 60 -5.92 11.09 -24.96
N VAL A 61 -6.76 10.58 -25.86
CA VAL A 61 -7.99 9.88 -25.50
C VAL A 61 -7.67 8.61 -24.66
N ALA A 62 -6.72 7.79 -25.11
CA ALA A 62 -6.36 6.55 -24.42
C ALA A 62 -5.84 6.81 -22.99
N SER A 63 -4.99 7.83 -22.81
CA SER A 63 -4.45 8.18 -21.49
C SER A 63 -5.51 8.76 -20.58
N THR A 64 -6.40 9.61 -21.09
CA THR A 64 -7.51 10.17 -20.33
C THR A 64 -8.47 9.07 -19.89
N LEU A 65 -8.81 8.15 -20.79
CA LEU A 65 -9.68 7.02 -20.48
C LEU A 65 -9.09 6.08 -19.44
N ALA A 66 -7.78 5.84 -19.46
CA ALA A 66 -7.11 4.99 -18.48
C ALA A 66 -7.19 5.60 -17.06
N VAL A 67 -6.99 6.90 -16.93
CA VAL A 67 -7.14 7.62 -15.66
C VAL A 67 -8.59 7.63 -15.18
N GLN A 68 -9.53 7.94 -16.07
CA GLN A 68 -10.97 7.94 -15.74
C GLN A 68 -11.48 6.56 -15.31
N ARG A 69 -11.03 5.48 -15.98
CA ARG A 69 -11.38 4.11 -15.59
C ARG A 69 -10.84 3.75 -14.21
N ALA A 70 -9.60 4.14 -13.88
CA ALA A 70 -9.04 3.92 -12.55
C ALA A 70 -9.83 4.66 -11.47
N ASP A 71 -10.21 5.92 -11.71
CA ASP A 71 -11.03 6.72 -10.81
C ASP A 71 -12.40 6.06 -10.57
N THR A 72 -13.07 5.64 -11.64
CA THR A 72 -14.36 4.94 -11.57
C THR A 72 -14.29 3.64 -10.76
N VAL A 73 -13.24 2.83 -10.97
CA VAL A 73 -13.06 1.56 -10.22
C VAL A 73 -12.85 1.81 -8.73
N LEU A 74 -12.03 2.80 -8.38
CA LEU A 74 -11.76 3.16 -6.99
C LEU A 74 -13.00 3.71 -6.29
N ASP A 75 -13.74 4.60 -6.96
CA ASP A 75 -14.99 5.16 -6.46
C ASP A 75 -16.06 4.07 -6.29
N THR A 76 -16.21 3.18 -7.27
CA THR A 76 -17.14 2.04 -7.19
C THR A 76 -16.84 1.14 -5.99
N ALA A 77 -15.55 0.82 -5.74
CA ALA A 77 -15.16 -0.01 -4.60
C ALA A 77 -15.55 0.62 -3.25
N LEU A 78 -15.45 1.95 -3.14
CA LEU A 78 -15.85 2.69 -1.94
C LEU A 78 -17.38 2.82 -1.84
N LEU A 79 -18.07 3.07 -2.95
CA LEU A 79 -19.53 3.12 -3.01
C LEU A 79 -20.18 1.79 -2.61
N GLU A 80 -19.67 0.67 -3.11
CA GLU A 80 -20.15 -0.68 -2.75
C GLU A 80 -19.93 -0.99 -1.27
N THR A 81 -18.82 -0.51 -0.70
CA THR A 81 -18.46 -0.80 0.71
C THR A 81 -19.18 0.11 1.70
N PHE A 82 -19.36 1.39 1.39
CA PHE A 82 -19.80 2.40 2.34
C PHE A 82 -21.10 3.12 1.95
N GLY A 83 -21.60 2.89 0.74
CA GLY A 83 -22.81 3.53 0.22
C GLY A 83 -22.55 4.89 -0.46
N LYS A 84 -23.61 5.44 -1.07
CA LYS A 84 -23.57 6.62 -1.95
C LYS A 84 -23.00 7.90 -1.29
N ASP A 85 -23.19 8.04 0.00
CA ASP A 85 -22.77 9.24 0.74
C ASP A 85 -21.42 9.06 1.47
N TYR A 86 -20.60 8.10 1.05
CA TYR A 86 -19.35 7.75 1.74
C TYR A 86 -18.43 8.97 1.93
N THR A 87 -18.39 9.89 1.00
CA THR A 87 -17.55 11.10 1.09
C THR A 87 -17.88 11.98 2.28
N LYS A 88 -19.14 12.01 2.72
CA LYS A 88 -19.59 12.74 3.92
C LYS A 88 -19.11 12.07 5.22
N ALA A 89 -18.82 10.79 5.16
CA ALA A 89 -18.34 10.01 6.31
C ALA A 89 -16.80 10.06 6.47
N VAL A 90 -16.08 10.65 5.51
CA VAL A 90 -14.62 10.78 5.58
C VAL A 90 -14.25 11.80 6.63
N HIS A 91 -13.43 11.38 7.60
CA HIS A 91 -12.96 12.22 8.70
C HIS A 91 -11.44 12.17 8.82
N HIS A 92 -10.83 13.35 8.79
CA HIS A 92 -9.40 13.53 9.04
C HIS A 92 -9.17 14.61 10.10
N PRO A 93 -8.03 14.59 10.83
CA PRO A 93 -7.80 15.48 11.96
C PRO A 93 -7.79 16.98 11.63
N LEU A 94 -7.21 17.38 10.51
CA LEU A 94 -6.88 18.78 10.26
C LEU A 94 -7.86 19.57 9.40
N ALA A 95 -8.64 18.90 8.53
CA ALA A 95 -9.55 19.60 7.62
C ALA A 95 -10.67 18.68 7.14
N PRO A 96 -11.83 19.23 6.72
CA PRO A 96 -12.80 18.49 5.94
C PRO A 96 -12.12 17.87 4.73
N TYR A 97 -12.43 16.59 4.47
CA TYR A 97 -11.85 15.89 3.33
C TYR A 97 -12.36 16.48 2.02
N THR A 98 -11.43 16.81 1.15
CA THR A 98 -11.69 17.13 -0.25
C THR A 98 -10.71 16.31 -1.08
N ALA A 99 -11.23 15.46 -1.96
CA ALA A 99 -10.41 14.67 -2.86
C ALA A 99 -9.58 15.58 -3.76
N ARG A 100 -8.28 15.33 -3.80
CA ARG A 100 -7.39 16.06 -4.69
C ARG A 100 -7.52 15.55 -6.12
N ARG A 101 -7.52 16.49 -7.06
CA ARG A 101 -7.32 16.13 -8.47
C ARG A 101 -5.86 15.79 -8.71
N PRO A 102 -5.56 14.68 -9.41
CA PRO A 102 -4.19 14.34 -9.75
C PRO A 102 -3.49 15.47 -10.52
N ASN A 103 -2.21 15.70 -10.19
CA ASN A 103 -1.40 16.71 -10.85
C ASN A 103 0.06 16.22 -11.03
N LEU A 104 0.78 16.83 -11.99
CA LEU A 104 2.14 16.41 -12.33
C LEU A 104 3.19 16.88 -11.32
N ALA A 105 2.91 17.90 -10.53
CA ALA A 105 3.82 18.41 -9.51
C ALA A 105 3.92 17.48 -8.29
N ALA A 106 2.97 16.57 -8.10
CA ALA A 106 2.89 15.67 -6.95
C ALA A 106 4.13 14.77 -6.78
N VAL A 107 4.84 14.45 -7.88
CA VAL A 107 6.11 13.70 -7.83
C VAL A 107 7.16 14.46 -6.99
N VAL A 108 7.35 15.75 -7.31
CA VAL A 108 8.31 16.61 -6.61
C VAL A 108 7.81 16.93 -5.19
N GLU A 109 6.51 17.14 -5.04
CA GLU A 109 5.85 17.43 -3.77
C GLU A 109 6.05 16.31 -2.75
N ALA A 110 5.83 15.07 -3.12
CA ALA A 110 6.02 13.90 -2.26
C ALA A 110 7.48 13.78 -1.74
N MET A 111 8.46 14.09 -2.58
CA MET A 111 9.87 14.12 -2.19
C MET A 111 10.22 15.27 -1.25
N ARG A 112 9.60 16.45 -1.46
CA ARG A 112 9.75 17.61 -0.56
C ARG A 112 9.10 17.33 0.80
N HIS A 113 7.92 16.72 0.83
CA HIS A 113 7.21 16.36 2.05
C HIS A 113 7.99 15.36 2.88
N ARG A 114 8.63 14.35 2.26
CA ARG A 114 9.53 13.47 2.99
C ARG A 114 10.58 14.26 3.77
N ARG A 115 11.29 15.18 3.10
CA ARG A 115 12.34 15.99 3.76
C ARG A 115 11.77 16.86 4.89
N ARG A 116 10.59 17.44 4.66
CA ARG A 116 9.96 18.36 5.62
C ARG A 116 9.38 17.63 6.83
N TYR A 117 8.71 16.49 6.61
CA TYR A 117 7.90 15.83 7.63
C TYR A 117 8.66 14.78 8.44
N SER A 118 9.81 14.30 7.97
CA SER A 118 10.64 13.35 8.71
C SER A 118 12.03 13.88 9.10
N ALA A 119 12.27 15.16 8.96
CA ALA A 119 13.62 15.74 9.12
C ALA A 119 14.31 15.40 10.46
N THR A 120 13.56 15.35 11.55
CA THR A 120 14.07 15.13 12.91
C THR A 120 13.75 13.74 13.47
N THR A 121 13.00 12.92 12.73
CA THR A 121 12.42 11.66 13.22
C THR A 121 12.76 10.49 12.28
N THR A 122 14.04 10.39 11.94
CA THR A 122 14.57 9.33 11.08
C THR A 122 15.46 8.35 11.85
N ASN A 123 15.49 7.10 11.37
CA ASN A 123 16.33 6.04 11.91
C ASN A 123 16.12 5.78 13.42
N ILE A 124 14.89 5.89 13.88
CA ILE A 124 14.51 5.53 15.24
C ILE A 124 14.53 4.01 15.35
N SER A 125 15.18 3.48 16.39
CA SER A 125 15.22 2.04 16.65
C SER A 125 13.93 1.57 17.31
N TYR A 126 13.33 0.50 16.79
CA TYR A 126 12.18 -0.17 17.39
C TYR A 126 12.49 -1.57 17.94
N GLY A 127 13.77 -1.97 17.93
CA GLY A 127 14.19 -3.28 18.43
C GLY A 127 15.68 -3.56 18.24
N PRO A 128 16.17 -4.75 18.63
CA PRO A 128 17.59 -5.08 18.67
C PRO A 128 18.21 -5.40 17.30
N GLY A 129 17.44 -5.46 16.20
CA GLY A 129 17.91 -5.90 14.87
C GLY A 129 18.76 -4.88 14.10
N GLY A 130 19.32 -3.87 14.75
CA GLY A 130 20.16 -2.85 14.13
C GLY A 130 19.47 -2.15 12.96
N ARG A 131 20.07 -2.16 11.76
CA ARG A 131 19.50 -1.48 10.60
C ARG A 131 18.15 -2.05 10.14
N SER A 132 17.86 -3.29 10.43
CA SER A 132 16.56 -3.92 10.12
C SER A 132 15.45 -3.39 11.03
N HIS A 133 15.76 -2.95 12.23
CA HIS A 133 14.81 -2.44 13.20
C HIS A 133 14.82 -0.91 13.30
N LEU A 134 14.92 -0.24 12.15
CA LEU A 134 14.83 1.23 12.07
C LEU A 134 13.51 1.66 11.42
N LEU A 135 12.95 2.74 11.93
CA LEU A 135 11.79 3.40 11.34
C LEU A 135 12.03 4.90 11.15
N ASP A 136 11.25 5.50 10.24
CA ASP A 136 11.17 6.96 10.05
C ASP A 136 9.72 7.39 10.33
N ILE A 137 9.53 8.46 11.08
CA ILE A 137 8.20 9.04 11.36
C ILE A 137 8.01 10.30 10.54
N TRP A 138 6.92 10.36 9.78
CA TRP A 138 6.48 11.55 9.07
C TRP A 138 5.33 12.19 9.83
N ARG A 139 5.52 13.43 10.27
CA ARG A 139 4.49 14.21 10.94
C ARG A 139 4.54 15.68 10.51
N ARG A 140 3.41 16.34 10.50
CA ARG A 140 3.39 17.79 10.31
C ARG A 140 3.92 18.50 11.57
N PRO A 141 4.72 19.57 11.40
CA PRO A 141 5.25 20.32 12.53
C PRO A 141 4.19 21.01 13.41
N ASP A 142 3.02 21.30 12.82
CA ASP A 142 1.88 21.98 13.47
C ASP A 142 0.89 21.02 14.15
N LEU A 143 1.16 19.73 14.18
CA LEU A 143 0.37 18.81 14.99
C LEU A 143 0.62 19.08 16.47
N PRO A 144 -0.45 19.21 17.31
CA PRO A 144 -0.31 19.49 18.72
C PRO A 144 0.47 18.37 19.43
N GLU A 145 1.33 18.74 20.35
CA GLU A 145 1.92 17.83 21.32
C GLU A 145 0.80 17.26 22.21
N GLY A 146 0.76 15.97 22.43
CA GLY A 146 -0.36 15.29 23.10
C GLY A 146 -1.63 15.17 22.25
N GLY A 147 -1.56 15.51 20.96
CA GLY A 147 -2.59 15.18 19.97
C GLY A 147 -2.77 13.67 19.87
N ARG A 148 -3.88 13.26 19.27
CA ARG A 148 -4.18 11.85 18.98
C ARG A 148 -4.41 11.70 17.50
N ALA A 149 -3.38 12.01 16.72
CA ALA A 149 -3.40 11.84 15.27
C ALA A 149 -3.42 10.34 14.92
N PRO A 150 -4.28 9.86 14.02
CA PRO A 150 -4.27 8.48 13.59
C PRO A 150 -2.94 8.12 12.94
N VAL A 151 -2.55 6.86 13.06
CA VAL A 151 -1.24 6.37 12.61
C VAL A 151 -1.40 5.45 11.42
N LEU A 152 -0.52 5.61 10.41
CA LEU A 152 -0.39 4.70 9.28
C LEU A 152 1.03 4.11 9.25
N ILE A 153 1.15 2.80 9.47
CA ILE A 153 2.42 2.08 9.31
C ILE A 153 2.57 1.67 7.85
N GLN A 154 3.72 1.99 7.26
CA GLN A 154 4.10 1.58 5.91
C GLN A 154 5.16 0.49 5.96
N VAL A 155 4.86 -0.66 5.35
CA VAL A 155 5.75 -1.83 5.23
C VAL A 155 6.27 -1.89 3.80
N PRO A 156 7.60 -1.79 3.56
CA PRO A 156 8.13 -1.78 2.20
C PRO A 156 8.04 -3.16 1.54
N GLY A 157 7.85 -3.15 0.21
CA GLY A 157 7.96 -4.33 -0.64
C GLY A 157 9.42 -4.68 -0.95
N GLY A 158 9.63 -5.41 -2.07
CA GLY A 158 10.96 -5.80 -2.56
C GLY A 158 11.27 -7.28 -2.35
N GLY A 159 10.28 -8.17 -2.51
CA GLY A 159 10.48 -9.63 -2.47
C GLY A 159 11.11 -10.12 -1.15
N TRP A 160 10.80 -9.47 -0.04
CA TRP A 160 11.36 -9.73 1.30
C TRP A 160 12.91 -9.65 1.38
N SER A 161 13.59 -9.25 0.30
CA SER A 161 15.06 -9.35 0.16
C SER A 161 15.73 -8.01 -0.08
N VAL A 162 15.06 -7.09 -0.77
CA VAL A 162 15.60 -5.77 -1.14
C VAL A 162 14.68 -4.66 -0.66
N ASN A 163 15.08 -3.41 -0.93
CA ASN A 163 14.34 -2.21 -0.56
C ASN A 163 14.43 -1.88 0.95
N ASP A 164 13.93 -0.71 1.32
CA ASP A 164 13.87 -0.26 2.71
C ASP A 164 12.70 0.73 2.90
N LYS A 165 12.54 1.25 4.11
CA LYS A 165 11.52 2.21 4.52
C LYS A 165 11.44 3.49 3.68
N ARG A 166 12.41 3.72 2.79
CA ARG A 166 12.50 4.89 1.90
C ARG A 166 12.29 4.54 0.43
N GLY A 167 11.86 3.32 0.12
CA GLY A 167 11.74 2.85 -1.25
C GLY A 167 10.35 2.98 -1.87
N GLN A 168 9.28 3.16 -1.07
CA GLN A 168 7.89 3.10 -1.57
C GLN A 168 6.93 4.03 -0.83
N ALA A 169 5.69 4.13 -1.35
CA ALA A 169 4.51 4.75 -0.74
C ALA A 169 4.61 6.25 -0.43
N TYR A 170 5.58 6.97 -1.02
CA TYR A 170 5.72 8.42 -0.80
C TYR A 170 4.45 9.21 -1.13
N PRO A 171 3.74 8.95 -2.24
CA PRO A 171 2.50 9.67 -2.54
C PRO A 171 1.43 9.49 -1.48
N LEU A 172 1.21 8.26 -1.03
CA LEU A 172 0.23 7.96 0.03
C LEU A 172 0.66 8.59 1.37
N MET A 173 1.91 8.38 1.80
CA MET A 173 2.41 8.95 3.06
C MET A 173 2.39 10.47 3.06
N SER A 174 2.76 11.10 1.93
CA SER A 174 2.67 12.55 1.73
C SER A 174 1.24 13.04 1.95
N ARG A 175 0.28 12.40 1.27
CA ARG A 175 -1.13 12.76 1.36
C ARG A 175 -1.70 12.55 2.75
N MET A 176 -1.45 11.42 3.37
CA MET A 176 -1.92 11.13 4.73
C MET A 176 -1.35 12.10 5.76
N THR A 177 -0.05 12.43 5.65
CA THR A 177 0.57 13.41 6.56
C THR A 177 -0.06 14.79 6.40
N GLU A 178 -0.38 15.23 5.17
CA GLU A 178 -1.10 16.49 4.96
C GLU A 178 -2.50 16.51 5.58
N LEU A 179 -3.18 15.37 5.58
CA LEU A 179 -4.49 15.20 6.22
C LEU A 179 -4.41 15.12 7.76
N GLY A 180 -3.20 15.20 8.33
CA GLY A 180 -2.98 15.21 9.75
C GLY A 180 -2.73 13.84 10.39
N TRP A 181 -2.39 12.85 9.58
CA TRP A 181 -1.95 11.54 10.07
C TRP A 181 -0.44 11.56 10.39
N ILE A 182 -0.05 10.66 11.26
CA ILE A 182 1.36 10.31 11.44
C ILE A 182 1.64 9.04 10.63
N CYS A 183 2.61 9.11 9.70
CA CYS A 183 3.01 7.95 8.93
C CYS A 183 4.34 7.40 9.44
N VAL A 184 4.41 6.09 9.67
CA VAL A 184 5.59 5.39 10.19
C VAL A 184 6.08 4.41 9.13
N ALA A 185 7.20 4.71 8.48
CA ALA A 185 7.83 3.82 7.53
C ALA A 185 8.86 2.94 8.24
N ILE A 186 8.73 1.62 8.14
CA ILE A 186 9.58 0.68 8.86
C ILE A 186 10.56 -0.06 7.94
N ASN A 187 11.70 -0.46 8.47
CA ASN A 187 12.49 -1.56 7.94
C ASN A 187 12.02 -2.87 8.60
N TYR A 188 12.43 -3.99 8.05
CA TYR A 188 12.34 -5.32 8.65
C TYR A 188 13.53 -6.18 8.17
N SER A 189 13.79 -7.29 8.81
CA SER A 189 14.83 -8.26 8.44
C SER A 189 14.61 -8.81 7.05
N ARG A 190 15.66 -8.98 6.27
CA ARG A 190 15.60 -9.31 4.84
C ARG A 190 16.29 -10.64 4.55
N SER A 191 15.67 -11.39 3.65
CA SER A 191 16.27 -12.61 3.09
C SER A 191 17.45 -12.26 2.14
N PRO A 192 18.41 -13.15 1.94
CA PRO A 192 18.52 -14.49 2.53
C PRO A 192 19.13 -14.52 3.94
N ARG A 193 19.54 -13.36 4.51
CA ARG A 193 20.18 -13.31 5.85
C ARG A 193 19.24 -13.73 6.97
N SER A 194 17.94 -13.46 6.78
CA SER A 194 16.88 -13.87 7.68
C SER A 194 15.85 -14.65 6.91
N ALA A 195 15.55 -15.88 7.37
CA ALA A 195 14.49 -16.70 6.82
C ALA A 195 13.14 -16.32 7.44
N TRP A 196 12.04 -16.76 6.82
CA TRP A 196 10.72 -16.77 7.44
C TRP A 196 10.76 -17.52 8.79
N PRO A 197 10.10 -17.02 9.86
CA PRO A 197 9.13 -15.91 9.92
C PRO A 197 9.72 -14.56 10.39
N ALA A 198 11.04 -14.34 10.35
CA ALA A 198 11.66 -13.13 10.88
C ALA A 198 11.01 -11.82 10.37
N HIS A 199 10.58 -11.82 9.11
CA HIS A 199 9.95 -10.65 8.46
C HIS A 199 8.66 -10.21 9.16
N ILE A 200 7.75 -11.15 9.43
CA ILE A 200 6.48 -10.84 10.09
C ILE A 200 6.67 -10.54 11.57
N VAL A 201 7.60 -11.20 12.24
CA VAL A 201 7.96 -10.93 13.64
C VAL A 201 8.42 -9.48 13.79
N ASP A 202 9.27 -9.00 12.88
CA ASP A 202 9.77 -7.62 12.91
C ASP A 202 8.64 -6.59 12.64
N VAL A 203 7.73 -6.88 11.70
CA VAL A 203 6.57 -6.01 11.46
C VAL A 203 5.69 -5.92 12.71
N LYS A 204 5.41 -7.04 13.37
CA LYS A 204 4.63 -7.05 14.61
C LYS A 204 5.36 -6.34 15.75
N ARG A 205 6.67 -6.48 15.86
CA ARG A 205 7.49 -5.73 16.82
C ARG A 205 7.43 -4.22 16.55
N ALA A 206 7.42 -3.80 15.30
CA ALA A 206 7.26 -2.39 14.95
C ALA A 206 5.85 -1.88 15.31
N ILE A 207 4.79 -2.69 15.15
CA ILE A 207 3.42 -2.33 15.60
C ILE A 207 3.40 -2.16 17.12
N ALA A 208 3.97 -3.08 17.88
CA ALA A 208 4.07 -3.00 19.34
C ALA A 208 4.81 -1.73 19.77
N TRP A 209 5.97 -1.46 19.17
CA TRP A 209 6.73 -0.23 19.44
C TRP A 209 5.92 1.04 19.15
N VAL A 210 5.22 1.09 18.02
CA VAL A 210 4.35 2.23 17.66
C VAL A 210 3.28 2.42 18.72
N ARG A 211 2.62 1.36 19.16
CA ARG A 211 1.59 1.44 20.20
C ARG A 211 2.12 2.00 21.52
N GLU A 212 3.30 1.60 21.94
CA GLU A 212 3.93 2.07 23.16
C GLU A 212 4.46 3.52 23.06
N ASN A 213 4.96 3.90 21.89
CA ASN A 213 5.81 5.11 21.80
C ASN A 213 5.19 6.25 21.00
N ILE A 214 4.18 6.02 20.15
CA ILE A 214 3.73 7.01 19.17
C ILE A 214 3.07 8.23 19.82
N ALA A 215 2.57 8.11 21.06
CA ALA A 215 1.95 9.21 21.79
C ALA A 215 2.92 10.38 22.02
N GLN A 216 4.21 10.11 22.24
CA GLN A 216 5.24 11.17 22.39
C GLN A 216 5.46 11.98 21.10
N TYR A 217 5.03 11.44 19.96
CA TYR A 217 5.04 12.13 18.66
C TYR A 217 3.67 12.73 18.30
N GLY A 218 2.69 12.70 19.23
CA GLY A 218 1.33 13.20 19.01
C GLY A 218 0.40 12.22 18.30
N GLY A 219 0.78 10.95 18.20
CA GLY A 219 -0.04 9.90 17.58
C GLY A 219 -1.04 9.25 18.54
N ASP A 220 -2.09 8.65 17.96
CA ASP A 220 -3.08 7.88 18.71
C ASP A 220 -2.67 6.39 18.75
N PRO A 221 -2.22 5.85 19.89
CA PRO A 221 -1.88 4.45 20.01
C PRO A 221 -3.09 3.52 19.86
N ASP A 222 -4.33 4.02 19.98
CA ASP A 222 -5.56 3.24 19.84
C ASP A 222 -6.05 3.17 18.38
N PHE A 223 -5.44 3.93 17.45
CA PHE A 223 -5.77 3.85 16.04
C PHE A 223 -4.52 3.76 15.15
N ILE A 224 -4.18 2.55 14.80
CA ILE A 224 -3.06 2.19 13.93
C ILE A 224 -3.61 1.48 12.69
N ALA A 225 -3.42 2.07 11.52
CA ALA A 225 -3.64 1.42 10.24
C ALA A 225 -2.31 0.94 9.64
N ILE A 226 -2.37 -0.05 8.75
CA ILE A 226 -1.18 -0.62 8.11
C ILE A 226 -1.35 -0.70 6.59
N THR A 227 -0.28 -0.42 5.85
CA THR A 227 -0.23 -0.51 4.40
C THR A 227 1.11 -1.07 3.94
N GLY A 228 1.16 -1.55 2.71
CA GLY A 228 2.39 -2.01 2.09
C GLY A 228 2.14 -2.54 0.69
N GLY A 229 3.17 -2.55 -0.16
CA GLY A 229 3.10 -3.06 -1.52
C GLY A 229 3.88 -4.36 -1.70
N SER A 230 3.42 -5.30 -2.55
CA SER A 230 4.14 -6.55 -2.86
C SER A 230 4.39 -7.39 -1.59
N ALA A 231 5.64 -7.72 -1.29
CA ALA A 231 6.04 -8.35 -0.04
C ALA A 231 5.55 -7.57 1.20
N GLY A 232 5.51 -6.24 1.15
CA GLY A 232 4.91 -5.40 2.19
C GLY A 232 3.38 -5.56 2.25
N GLY A 233 2.71 -5.75 1.12
CA GLY A 233 1.28 -6.06 1.03
C GLY A 233 0.94 -7.42 1.67
N HIS A 234 1.80 -8.42 1.47
CA HIS A 234 1.74 -9.69 2.17
C HIS A 234 1.86 -9.50 3.69
N LEU A 235 2.96 -8.85 4.14
CA LEU A 235 3.27 -8.69 5.56
C LEU A 235 2.23 -7.84 6.30
N CYS A 236 1.73 -6.77 5.69
CA CYS A 236 0.69 -5.95 6.32
C CYS A 236 -0.64 -6.70 6.43
N SER A 237 -1.00 -7.51 5.44
CA SER A 237 -2.20 -8.34 5.49
C SER A 237 -2.10 -9.43 6.55
N LEU A 238 -0.96 -10.11 6.61
CA LEU A 238 -0.71 -11.14 7.60
C LEU A 238 -0.69 -10.57 9.03
N ALA A 239 -0.02 -9.42 9.24
CA ALA A 239 -0.03 -8.75 10.54
C ALA A 239 -1.45 -8.39 10.99
N ALA A 240 -2.28 -7.87 10.07
CA ALA A 240 -3.66 -7.52 10.36
C ALA A 240 -4.57 -8.73 10.71
N LEU A 241 -4.25 -9.90 10.15
CA LEU A 241 -5.02 -11.14 10.36
C LEU A 241 -4.44 -12.06 11.45
N SER A 242 -3.29 -11.73 12.02
CA SER A 242 -2.64 -12.49 13.10
C SER A 242 -2.42 -11.63 14.34
N SER A 243 -3.35 -10.72 14.64
CA SER A 243 -3.27 -9.85 15.82
C SER A 243 -3.06 -10.69 17.08
N ASN A 244 -2.08 -10.30 17.90
CA ASN A 244 -1.78 -10.93 19.19
C ASN A 244 -1.48 -12.45 19.12
N ASP A 245 -1.05 -12.96 17.95
CA ASP A 245 -0.60 -14.34 17.78
C ASP A 245 0.79 -14.50 18.40
N PRO A 246 0.93 -15.21 19.55
CA PRO A 246 2.20 -15.33 20.26
C PRO A 246 3.26 -16.09 19.46
N GLN A 247 2.87 -16.95 18.53
CA GLN A 247 3.81 -17.69 17.68
C GLN A 247 4.57 -16.75 16.73
N LEU A 248 4.00 -15.58 16.43
CA LEU A 248 4.58 -14.55 15.60
C LEU A 248 5.10 -13.34 16.40
N GLN A 249 5.19 -13.48 17.73
CA GLN A 249 5.64 -12.43 18.67
C GLN A 249 6.70 -12.92 19.68
N PRO A 250 7.74 -13.69 19.28
CA PRO A 250 8.70 -14.23 20.21
C PRO A 250 9.45 -13.13 20.99
N GLY A 251 9.38 -13.21 22.33
CA GLY A 251 9.97 -12.25 23.25
C GLY A 251 9.19 -10.94 23.43
N PHE A 252 7.93 -10.89 22.92
CA PHE A 252 6.94 -9.81 23.16
C PHE A 252 5.51 -10.35 22.98
N GLU A 253 5.27 -11.56 23.47
CA GLU A 253 4.04 -12.32 23.28
C GLU A 253 2.80 -11.59 23.82
N ASP A 254 2.96 -10.82 24.90
CA ASP A 254 1.89 -10.07 25.56
C ASP A 254 1.60 -8.69 24.91
N ALA A 255 2.39 -8.29 23.91
CA ALA A 255 2.20 -7.00 23.27
C ALA A 255 0.96 -6.99 22.36
N ASP A 256 0.15 -5.93 22.44
CA ASP A 256 -0.96 -5.72 21.50
C ASP A 256 -0.43 -5.28 20.13
N THR A 257 -0.53 -6.19 19.16
CA THR A 257 -0.16 -5.97 17.76
C THR A 257 -1.37 -5.85 16.85
N SER A 258 -2.56 -5.56 17.39
CA SER A 258 -3.76 -5.32 16.59
C SER A 258 -3.65 -4.04 15.76
N VAL A 259 -4.32 -4.03 14.61
CA VAL A 259 -4.44 -2.84 13.76
C VAL A 259 -5.90 -2.60 13.41
N GLN A 260 -6.28 -1.34 13.23
CA GLN A 260 -7.66 -0.92 13.05
C GLN A 260 -8.10 -0.85 11.58
N ALA A 261 -7.16 -0.93 10.64
CA ALA A 261 -7.42 -1.05 9.20
C ALA A 261 -6.17 -1.53 8.45
N ALA A 262 -6.36 -2.18 7.31
CA ALA A 262 -5.29 -2.57 6.40
C ALA A 262 -5.59 -2.15 4.96
N ALA A 263 -4.58 -1.61 4.26
CA ALA A 263 -4.67 -1.22 2.86
C ALA A 263 -3.49 -1.80 2.05
N PRO A 264 -3.50 -3.11 1.77
CA PRO A 264 -2.46 -3.76 0.98
C PRO A 264 -2.57 -3.43 -0.52
N PHE A 265 -1.42 -3.21 -1.15
CA PHE A 265 -1.25 -3.02 -2.58
C PHE A 265 -0.57 -4.24 -3.19
N TYR A 266 -1.16 -4.83 -4.22
CA TYR A 266 -0.61 -5.95 -5.02
C TYR A 266 0.20 -6.96 -4.18
N GLY A 267 -0.35 -7.36 -3.03
CA GLY A 267 0.28 -8.30 -2.12
C GLY A 267 0.24 -9.74 -2.60
N VAL A 268 1.12 -10.56 -2.03
CA VAL A 268 1.04 -12.03 -2.14
C VAL A 268 0.15 -12.53 -1.01
N TYR A 269 -0.96 -13.17 -1.34
CA TYR A 269 -1.93 -13.60 -0.34
C TYR A 269 -1.98 -15.12 -0.14
N ASP A 270 -1.51 -15.87 -1.13
CA ASP A 270 -1.35 -17.32 -1.08
C ASP A 270 0.06 -17.72 -1.54
N LEU A 271 0.87 -18.23 -0.62
CA LEU A 271 2.22 -18.71 -0.91
C LEU A 271 2.23 -20.19 -1.32
N THR A 272 1.09 -20.89 -1.24
CA THR A 272 0.99 -22.31 -1.67
C THR A 272 0.97 -22.49 -3.17
N ASN A 273 0.98 -21.39 -3.94
CA ASN A 273 1.04 -21.34 -5.39
C ASN A 273 -0.17 -21.93 -6.13
N VAL A 274 -1.34 -21.95 -5.49
CA VAL A 274 -2.58 -22.44 -6.11
C VAL A 274 -2.91 -21.69 -7.41
N ASP A 275 -2.67 -20.36 -7.43
CA ASP A 275 -2.87 -19.50 -8.60
C ASP A 275 -1.70 -19.53 -9.61
N ASN A 276 -0.75 -20.43 -9.44
CA ASN A 276 0.41 -20.60 -10.32
C ASN A 276 1.17 -19.27 -10.57
N MET A 277 1.75 -18.72 -9.50
CA MET A 277 2.55 -17.49 -9.56
C MET A 277 3.67 -17.59 -10.60
N HIS A 278 3.88 -16.48 -11.32
CA HIS A 278 4.78 -16.46 -12.47
C HIS A 278 6.28 -16.62 -12.14
N GLY A 279 6.98 -17.29 -13.05
CA GLY A 279 8.42 -17.22 -13.24
C GLY A 279 9.24 -17.57 -12.01
N LEU A 280 10.00 -16.59 -11.52
CA LEU A 280 10.98 -16.75 -10.44
C LEU A 280 10.37 -16.68 -9.03
N MET A 281 9.06 -16.51 -8.87
CA MET A 281 8.45 -16.32 -7.55
C MET A 281 8.60 -17.54 -6.66
N MET A 282 8.29 -18.75 -7.15
CA MET A 282 8.45 -19.96 -6.34
C MET A 282 9.92 -20.25 -5.97
N PRO A 283 10.89 -20.20 -6.91
CA PRO A 283 12.30 -20.28 -6.54
C PRO A 283 12.74 -19.24 -5.50
N LEU A 284 12.26 -17.98 -5.60
CA LEU A 284 12.53 -16.96 -4.61
C LEU A 284 11.97 -17.35 -3.24
N LEU A 285 10.72 -17.80 -3.18
CA LEU A 285 10.09 -18.23 -1.94
C LEU A 285 10.84 -19.42 -1.33
N GLU A 286 11.07 -20.50 -2.08
CA GLU A 286 11.64 -21.72 -1.57
C GLU A 286 13.10 -21.59 -1.12
N HIS A 287 13.94 -20.92 -1.93
CA HIS A 287 15.39 -20.92 -1.71
C HIS A 287 15.90 -19.67 -0.97
N VAL A 288 15.13 -18.57 -1.00
CA VAL A 288 15.60 -17.30 -0.46
C VAL A 288 14.79 -16.87 0.77
N VAL A 289 13.46 -16.91 0.70
CA VAL A 289 12.59 -16.37 1.75
C VAL A 289 12.27 -17.41 2.83
N MET A 290 11.69 -18.54 2.43
CA MET A 290 11.30 -19.62 3.34
C MET A 290 12.50 -20.50 3.71
N GLN A 291 13.48 -20.61 2.80
CA GLN A 291 14.65 -21.51 2.89
C GLN A 291 14.23 -22.95 3.17
N ARG A 292 13.08 -23.34 2.61
CA ARG A 292 12.45 -24.65 2.68
C ARG A 292 11.52 -24.80 1.49
N ARG A 293 11.45 -25.97 0.88
CA ARG A 293 10.58 -26.21 -0.26
C ARG A 293 9.13 -26.36 0.17
N LEU A 294 8.20 -25.93 -0.68
CA LEU A 294 6.76 -26.09 -0.46
C LEU A 294 6.40 -27.57 -0.26
N ALA A 295 6.97 -28.48 -1.07
CA ALA A 295 6.73 -29.92 -0.97
C ALA A 295 7.23 -30.54 0.35
N GLU A 296 8.22 -29.95 1.01
CA GLU A 296 8.79 -30.42 2.28
C GLU A 296 7.96 -29.97 3.48
N ASP A 297 7.37 -28.75 3.42
CA ASP A 297 6.63 -28.17 4.53
C ASP A 297 5.46 -27.29 4.00
N PRO A 298 4.41 -27.91 3.44
CA PRO A 298 3.26 -27.15 2.92
C PRO A 298 2.51 -26.39 4.00
N GLN A 299 2.58 -26.82 5.27
CA GLN A 299 1.94 -26.12 6.37
C GLN A 299 2.59 -24.78 6.67
N LEU A 300 3.92 -24.69 6.62
CA LEU A 300 4.66 -23.42 6.75
C LEU A 300 4.19 -22.37 5.75
N TYR A 301 3.93 -22.78 4.51
CA TYR A 301 3.43 -21.89 3.45
C TYR A 301 1.97 -21.47 3.68
N ARG A 302 1.14 -22.39 4.16
CA ARG A 302 -0.24 -22.05 4.55
C ARG A 302 -0.27 -21.06 5.71
N ASP A 303 0.53 -21.29 6.75
CA ASP A 303 0.60 -20.43 7.93
C ASP A 303 1.15 -19.03 7.61
N ALA A 304 2.01 -18.96 6.61
CA ALA A 304 2.55 -17.71 6.07
C ALA A 304 1.57 -16.99 5.12
N SER A 305 0.50 -17.60 4.68
CA SER A 305 -0.43 -17.04 3.70
C SER A 305 -1.59 -16.30 4.36
N PRO A 306 -1.77 -14.99 4.14
CA PRO A 306 -2.90 -14.22 4.67
C PRO A 306 -4.27 -14.81 4.32
N MET A 307 -4.40 -15.45 3.17
CA MET A 307 -5.65 -16.05 2.69
C MET A 307 -6.23 -17.08 3.66
N PHE A 308 -5.38 -17.91 4.27
CA PHE A 308 -5.82 -18.96 5.20
C PHE A 308 -6.03 -18.46 6.64
N ARG A 309 -5.79 -17.18 6.89
CA ARG A 309 -6.01 -16.52 8.17
C ARG A 309 -7.20 -15.56 8.15
N ALA A 310 -8.02 -15.59 7.09
CA ALA A 310 -9.25 -14.80 7.01
C ALA A 310 -10.24 -15.22 8.10
N HIS A 311 -10.80 -14.25 8.84
CA HIS A 311 -11.76 -14.49 9.92
C HIS A 311 -12.76 -13.33 10.04
N ARG A 312 -13.89 -13.58 10.73
CA ARG A 312 -15.00 -12.62 10.87
C ARG A 312 -14.64 -11.30 11.55
N ASP A 313 -13.66 -11.35 12.47
CA ASP A 313 -13.22 -10.19 13.24
C ASP A 313 -12.01 -9.49 12.61
N ALA A 314 -11.70 -9.81 11.34
CA ALA A 314 -10.68 -9.09 10.56
C ALA A 314 -10.97 -7.58 10.56
N PRO A 315 -9.95 -6.73 10.70
CA PRO A 315 -10.13 -5.30 10.60
C PRO A 315 -10.63 -4.92 9.20
N PRO A 316 -11.12 -3.69 8.98
CA PRO A 316 -11.42 -3.19 7.64
C PRO A 316 -10.24 -3.34 6.68
N PHE A 317 -10.50 -3.92 5.49
CA PHE A 317 -9.52 -4.10 4.42
C PHE A 317 -9.89 -3.29 3.18
N PHE A 318 -8.91 -2.61 2.58
CA PHE A 318 -8.97 -2.13 1.21
C PHE A 318 -7.86 -2.77 0.40
N VAL A 319 -8.19 -3.77 -0.39
CA VAL A 319 -7.25 -4.53 -1.22
C VAL A 319 -7.17 -3.89 -2.60
N LEU A 320 -5.97 -3.44 -3.01
CA LEU A 320 -5.73 -2.84 -4.32
C LEU A 320 -4.78 -3.71 -5.14
N HIS A 321 -5.09 -3.92 -6.42
CA HIS A 321 -4.24 -4.71 -7.33
C HIS A 321 -4.25 -4.15 -8.74
N GLY A 322 -3.21 -4.41 -9.52
CA GLY A 322 -3.14 -4.04 -10.93
C GLY A 322 -3.66 -5.18 -11.81
N GLU A 323 -4.54 -4.86 -12.76
CA GLU A 323 -5.11 -5.85 -13.70
C GLU A 323 -4.02 -6.60 -14.49
N ASN A 324 -2.96 -5.89 -14.90
CA ASN A 324 -1.87 -6.42 -15.71
C ASN A 324 -0.61 -6.75 -14.89
N ASP A 325 -0.78 -7.10 -13.61
CA ASP A 325 0.35 -7.49 -12.76
C ASP A 325 1.00 -8.78 -13.28
N ALA A 326 2.21 -8.66 -13.80
CA ALA A 326 2.98 -9.76 -14.35
C ALA A 326 3.90 -10.44 -13.30
N VAL A 327 3.88 -9.98 -12.06
CA VAL A 327 4.66 -10.54 -10.94
C VAL A 327 3.77 -11.38 -10.05
N ILE A 328 2.66 -10.80 -9.59
CA ILE A 328 1.65 -11.46 -8.78
C ILE A 328 0.32 -11.39 -9.52
N PRO A 329 -0.28 -12.54 -9.90
CA PRO A 329 -1.57 -12.55 -10.57
C PRO A 329 -2.66 -11.83 -9.77
N SER A 330 -3.47 -10.99 -10.42
CA SER A 330 -4.58 -10.27 -9.76
C SER A 330 -5.64 -11.23 -9.19
N SER A 331 -5.67 -12.49 -9.65
CA SER A 331 -6.49 -13.56 -9.07
C SER A 331 -6.24 -13.73 -7.57
N GLN A 332 -4.99 -13.61 -7.10
CA GLN A 332 -4.68 -13.71 -5.68
C GLN A 332 -5.42 -12.67 -4.85
N ALA A 333 -5.47 -11.43 -5.31
CA ALA A 333 -6.19 -10.36 -4.60
C ALA A 333 -7.71 -10.56 -4.65
N ARG A 334 -8.26 -11.01 -5.80
CA ARG A 334 -9.69 -11.36 -5.93
C ARG A 334 -10.08 -12.47 -4.98
N THR A 335 -9.33 -13.56 -4.97
CA THR A 335 -9.58 -14.72 -4.11
C THR A 335 -9.43 -14.34 -2.63
N PHE A 336 -8.44 -13.55 -2.27
CA PHE A 336 -8.25 -13.06 -0.91
C PHE A 336 -9.41 -12.16 -0.43
N ALA A 337 -9.85 -11.21 -1.25
CA ALA A 337 -11.01 -10.37 -0.92
C ALA A 337 -12.31 -11.21 -0.78
N ALA A 338 -12.47 -12.23 -1.63
CA ALA A 338 -13.58 -13.17 -1.53
C ALA A 338 -13.49 -14.03 -0.24
N ALA A 339 -12.30 -14.50 0.14
CA ALA A 339 -12.06 -15.27 1.36
C ALA A 339 -12.39 -14.44 2.62
N LEU A 340 -11.97 -13.18 2.68
CA LEU A 340 -12.33 -12.27 3.78
C LEU A 340 -13.84 -12.10 3.90
N ARG A 341 -14.55 -11.89 2.78
CA ARG A 341 -16.02 -11.77 2.77
C ARG A 341 -16.70 -13.06 3.18
N ALA A 342 -16.24 -14.21 2.68
CA ALA A 342 -16.76 -15.52 3.03
C ALA A 342 -16.55 -15.86 4.51
N ALA A 343 -15.45 -15.42 5.11
CA ALA A 343 -15.18 -15.55 6.55
C ALA A 343 -16.03 -14.59 7.41
N GLY A 344 -16.84 -13.72 6.81
CA GLY A 344 -17.71 -12.78 7.51
C GLY A 344 -17.05 -11.47 7.94
N ALA A 345 -15.89 -11.11 7.36
CA ALA A 345 -15.26 -9.80 7.60
C ALA A 345 -16.21 -8.65 7.21
N ARG A 346 -16.38 -7.69 8.11
CA ARG A 346 -17.47 -6.69 8.03
C ARG A 346 -17.23 -5.62 6.97
N THR A 347 -15.98 -5.32 6.63
CA THR A 347 -15.63 -4.21 5.72
C THR A 347 -14.47 -4.65 4.83
N VAL A 348 -14.77 -4.96 3.57
CA VAL A 348 -13.80 -5.41 2.57
C VAL A 348 -14.05 -4.66 1.27
N SER A 349 -13.24 -3.64 0.99
CA SER A 349 -13.16 -2.97 -0.31
C SER A 349 -12.13 -3.67 -1.18
N TYR A 350 -12.41 -3.80 -2.46
CA TYR A 350 -11.48 -4.34 -3.45
C TYR A 350 -11.49 -3.48 -4.72
N ALA A 351 -10.32 -3.11 -5.20
CA ALA A 351 -10.16 -2.39 -6.46
C ALA A 351 -9.07 -3.03 -7.32
N GLU A 352 -9.45 -3.46 -8.53
CA GLU A 352 -8.54 -3.94 -9.56
C GLU A 352 -8.37 -2.85 -10.62
N LEU A 353 -7.17 -2.23 -10.63
CA LEU A 353 -6.92 -1.04 -11.43
C LEU A 353 -6.64 -1.40 -12.89
N PRO A 354 -7.46 -0.89 -13.83
CA PRO A 354 -7.31 -1.21 -15.26
C PRO A 354 -5.92 -0.83 -15.78
N ASN A 355 -5.31 -1.74 -16.51
CA ASN A 355 -3.98 -1.58 -17.13
C ASN A 355 -2.84 -1.23 -16.15
N ALA A 356 -3.03 -1.35 -14.84
CA ALA A 356 -1.95 -1.17 -13.88
C ALA A 356 -1.09 -2.42 -13.80
N HIS A 357 0.22 -2.22 -13.64
CA HIS A 357 1.20 -3.28 -13.42
C HIS A 357 1.59 -3.37 -11.94
N HIS A 358 2.46 -4.33 -11.61
CA HIS A 358 3.07 -4.42 -10.29
C HIS A 358 3.79 -3.11 -9.91
N ALA A 359 3.74 -2.71 -8.65
CA ALA A 359 4.39 -1.50 -8.13
C ALA A 359 3.89 -0.16 -8.72
N PHE A 360 2.63 -0.07 -9.12
CA PHE A 360 2.02 1.14 -9.72
C PHE A 360 1.99 2.35 -8.78
N ASP A 361 2.21 2.18 -7.48
CA ASP A 361 2.21 3.23 -6.44
C ASP A 361 3.60 3.78 -6.11
N THR A 362 4.65 3.30 -6.76
CA THR A 362 6.05 3.67 -6.43
C THR A 362 6.34 5.13 -6.77
N VAL A 363 5.78 5.63 -7.87
CA VAL A 363 5.94 7.01 -8.32
C VAL A 363 4.60 7.71 -8.33
N ALA A 364 4.54 9.00 -8.00
CA ALA A 364 3.31 9.79 -7.94
C ALA A 364 2.68 10.06 -9.32
N THR A 365 2.48 8.99 -10.11
CA THR A 365 1.71 9.04 -11.36
C THR A 365 0.25 9.43 -11.08
N LEU A 366 -0.51 9.80 -12.10
CA LEU A 366 -1.92 10.17 -11.92
C LEU A 366 -2.73 9.03 -11.29
N ARG A 367 -2.47 7.76 -11.70
CA ARG A 367 -3.12 6.58 -11.13
C ARG A 367 -2.73 6.36 -9.67
N CYS A 368 -1.44 6.50 -9.35
CA CYS A 368 -0.95 6.40 -7.98
C CYS A 368 -1.63 7.42 -7.06
N GLN A 369 -1.80 8.66 -7.52
CA GLN A 369 -2.48 9.71 -6.77
C GLN A 369 -3.96 9.38 -6.53
N LEU A 370 -4.67 8.86 -7.53
CA LEU A 370 -6.05 8.39 -7.36
C LEU A 370 -6.15 7.25 -6.35
N ALA A 371 -5.25 6.28 -6.41
CA ALA A 371 -5.19 5.20 -5.42
C ALA A 371 -4.91 5.72 -4.01
N ALA A 372 -4.00 6.68 -3.86
CA ALA A 372 -3.70 7.33 -2.58
C ALA A 372 -4.92 8.08 -2.01
N GLU A 373 -5.68 8.80 -2.85
CA GLU A 373 -6.94 9.47 -2.45
C GLU A 373 -8.00 8.46 -2.01
N ALA A 374 -8.19 7.37 -2.75
CA ALA A 374 -9.15 6.34 -2.38
C ALA A 374 -8.80 5.65 -1.06
N VAL A 375 -7.51 5.35 -0.82
CA VAL A 375 -7.05 4.83 0.47
C VAL A 375 -7.22 5.87 1.57
N ALA A 376 -6.95 7.14 1.31
CA ALA A 376 -7.19 8.21 2.28
C ALA A 376 -8.68 8.31 2.67
N ALA A 377 -9.59 8.23 1.70
CA ALA A 377 -11.03 8.20 1.96
C ALA A 377 -11.42 6.98 2.82
N PHE A 378 -10.98 5.78 2.43
CA PHE A 378 -11.23 4.53 3.18
C PHE A 378 -10.76 4.62 4.64
N LEU A 379 -9.51 5.03 4.84
CA LEU A 379 -8.92 5.16 6.18
C LEU A 379 -9.59 6.28 6.97
N GLY A 380 -9.97 7.38 6.32
CA GLY A 380 -10.70 8.48 6.95
C GLY A 380 -12.08 8.05 7.45
N ILE A 381 -12.83 7.23 6.70
CA ILE A 381 -14.11 6.66 7.15
C ILE A 381 -13.91 5.75 8.35
N THR A 382 -12.90 4.88 8.28
CA THR A 382 -12.60 3.93 9.35
C THR A 382 -12.22 4.67 10.64
N TYR A 383 -11.38 5.69 10.54
CA TYR A 383 -11.02 6.56 11.66
C TYR A 383 -12.23 7.32 12.22
N GLY A 384 -13.08 7.87 11.37
CA GLY A 384 -14.30 8.55 11.80
C GLY A 384 -15.25 7.65 12.60
N ARG A 385 -15.37 6.37 12.21
CA ARG A 385 -16.11 5.35 12.95
C ARG A 385 -15.49 5.07 14.33
N HIS A 386 -14.16 4.95 14.41
CA HIS A 386 -13.41 4.76 15.66
C HIS A 386 -13.63 5.94 16.62
N VAL A 387 -13.46 7.17 16.16
CA VAL A 387 -13.68 8.38 16.97
C VAL A 387 -15.12 8.46 17.50
N SER A 388 -16.09 8.13 16.65
CA SER A 388 -17.51 8.13 17.02
C SER A 388 -17.85 7.06 18.06
N ALA A 389 -17.26 5.86 17.95
CA ALA A 389 -17.43 4.79 18.94
C ALA A 389 -16.85 5.21 20.30
N ARG A 390 -15.67 5.78 20.32
CA ARG A 390 -14.98 6.26 21.52
C ARG A 390 -15.77 7.38 22.24
N LYS A 391 -16.36 8.31 21.48
CA LYS A 391 -17.22 9.35 22.04
C LYS A 391 -18.47 8.76 22.70
N ARG A 392 -19.09 7.73 22.12
CA ARG A 392 -20.25 7.02 22.71
C ARG A 392 -19.87 6.31 24.00
N SER A 393 -18.75 5.60 24.05
CA SER A 393 -18.27 4.90 25.24
C SER A 393 -18.02 5.87 26.41
N ARG A 394 -17.38 7.01 26.15
CA ARG A 394 -17.13 8.04 27.17
C ARG A 394 -18.42 8.65 27.75
N ARG A 395 -19.41 8.91 26.87
CA ARG A 395 -20.72 9.42 27.32
C ARG A 395 -21.47 8.41 28.19
N ALA A 396 -21.42 7.13 27.81
CA ALA A 396 -22.05 6.06 28.60
C ALA A 396 -21.44 5.93 30.01
N VAL A 397 -20.11 6.04 30.15
CA VAL A 397 -19.42 6.03 31.44
C VAL A 397 -19.81 7.29 32.28
N SER A 398 -19.82 8.48 31.66
CA SER A 398 -20.18 9.74 32.33
C SER A 398 -21.65 9.83 32.75
N SER A 399 -22.55 9.04 32.16
CA SER A 399 -23.97 8.98 32.53
C SER A 399 -24.27 7.90 33.59
N ALA A 400 -23.29 7.03 33.87
CA ALA A 400 -23.40 5.96 34.89
C ALA A 400 -22.72 6.32 36.23
N SER A 401 -21.94 7.41 36.24
CA SER A 401 -21.34 8.04 37.41
C SER A 401 -22.19 9.21 37.89
#